data_eee3eab3e129ebcbe5df140e3632493f
#
_entry.id   eee3eab3e129ebcbe5df140e3632493f
#
_cell.length_a   1.000
_cell.length_b   1.000
_cell.length_c   1.000
_cell.angle_alpha   90.00
_cell.angle_beta   90.00
_cell.angle_gamma   90.00
#
_symmetry.space_group_name_H-M   'P 1'
#
loop_
_entity.id
_entity.type
_entity.pdbx_description
1 polymer ?
#
loop_
_entity_poly.entity_id
_entity_poly.type
_entity_poly.pdbx_seq_one_letter_code
_entity_poly.pdbx_strand_id
1 'polypeptide(L)'
;MPRISAATNAAQRENTKRAILDSFGEILYTRGLPGLTMTDVAKNAGIGRTAVYNYFADMGELLVAYALDETGRFLKELREGLEGIENPIDQLAIYIRLQINDLARRHLPPGPAMRSMLSPESYAKLGKHVQELQMVLANILSAAIAEKYIPQNDIRELAMLVHGSLSSSAGRTEDAPDEQTREHQILNTIRFIQMGLGARFDTEGNPVRLDSEELAPQLALAQDDSGQKDAA
;
A
#
# COMPACT_ATOMS: atom_id res chain seq x y z
N MET A 1 31.07 -27.95 -27.28
CA MET A 1 30.34 -27.43 -26.14
C MET A 1 29.56 -26.20 -26.62
N PRO A 2 28.23 -26.17 -26.50
CA PRO A 2 27.48 -24.98 -26.92
C PRO A 2 27.88 -23.79 -26.03
N ARG A 3 28.25 -22.65 -26.62
CA ARG A 3 28.47 -21.41 -25.92
C ARG A 3 27.12 -20.91 -25.42
N ILE A 4 26.89 -20.96 -24.12
CA ILE A 4 25.76 -20.29 -23.48
C ILE A 4 25.93 -18.79 -23.76
N SER A 5 24.99 -18.17 -24.48
CA SER A 5 25.09 -16.76 -24.81
C SER A 5 24.96 -15.88 -23.54
N ALA A 6 25.55 -14.69 -23.53
CA ALA A 6 25.44 -13.75 -22.41
C ALA A 6 23.96 -13.45 -22.05
N ALA A 7 23.08 -13.43 -23.05
CA ALA A 7 21.62 -13.26 -22.86
C ALA A 7 20.99 -14.43 -22.08
N THR A 8 21.43 -15.68 -22.35
CA THR A 8 20.96 -16.85 -21.64
C THR A 8 21.40 -16.84 -20.16
N ASN A 9 22.63 -16.39 -19.89
CA ASN A 9 23.14 -16.26 -18.52
C ASN A 9 22.39 -15.15 -17.73
N ALA A 10 22.08 -14.03 -18.36
CA ALA A 10 21.32 -12.95 -17.74
C ALA A 10 19.89 -13.40 -17.39
N ALA A 11 19.20 -14.08 -18.33
CA ALA A 11 17.88 -14.65 -18.12
C ALA A 11 17.89 -15.71 -17.00
N GLN A 12 18.88 -16.59 -16.97
CA GLN A 12 19.04 -17.61 -15.93
C GLN A 12 19.26 -16.95 -14.55
N ARG A 13 20.06 -15.87 -14.49
CA ARG A 13 20.31 -15.12 -13.26
C ARG A 13 19.02 -14.46 -12.74
N GLU A 14 18.24 -13.84 -13.62
CA GLU A 14 16.97 -13.22 -13.25
C GLU A 14 15.94 -14.25 -12.78
N ASN A 15 15.82 -15.39 -13.45
CA ASN A 15 14.94 -16.50 -13.03
C ASN A 15 15.32 -17.03 -11.64
N THR A 16 16.62 -17.18 -11.37
CA THR A 16 17.08 -17.62 -10.04
C THR A 16 16.77 -16.58 -8.96
N LYS A 17 17.01 -15.31 -9.26
CA LYS A 17 16.66 -14.20 -8.34
C LYS A 17 15.18 -14.20 -8.05
N ARG A 18 14.33 -14.36 -9.08
CA ARG A 18 12.88 -14.45 -8.95
C ARG A 18 12.48 -15.63 -8.05
N ALA A 19 13.02 -16.82 -8.28
CA ALA A 19 12.75 -17.99 -7.45
C ALA A 19 13.11 -17.79 -5.97
N ILE A 20 14.19 -17.05 -5.67
CA ILE A 20 14.55 -16.69 -4.30
C ILE A 20 13.52 -15.75 -3.68
N LEU A 21 13.10 -14.70 -4.39
CA LEU A 21 12.12 -13.75 -3.91
C LEU A 21 10.75 -14.39 -3.69
N ASP A 22 10.29 -15.21 -4.62
CA ASP A 22 9.01 -15.92 -4.52
C ASP A 22 9.02 -16.90 -3.34
N SER A 23 10.11 -17.67 -3.17
CA SER A 23 10.32 -18.55 -2.02
C SER A 23 10.32 -17.78 -0.69
N PHE A 24 10.98 -16.63 -0.65
CA PHE A 24 10.99 -15.77 0.54
C PHE A 24 9.58 -15.27 0.89
N GLY A 25 8.82 -14.80 -0.11
CA GLY A 25 7.44 -14.37 0.05
C GLY A 25 6.53 -15.49 0.57
N GLU A 26 6.63 -16.69 0.03
CA GLU A 26 5.86 -17.86 0.48
C GLU A 26 6.14 -18.22 1.95
N ILE A 27 7.41 -18.17 2.37
CA ILE A 27 7.75 -18.43 3.78
C ILE A 27 7.25 -17.29 4.68
N LEU A 28 7.37 -16.04 4.25
CA LEU A 28 6.83 -14.89 5.00
C LEU A 28 5.33 -15.03 5.21
N TYR A 29 4.60 -15.45 4.18
CA TYR A 29 3.17 -15.68 4.25
C TYR A 29 2.81 -16.80 5.23
N THR A 30 3.50 -17.93 5.17
CA THR A 30 3.14 -19.14 5.93
C THR A 30 3.67 -19.17 7.36
N ARG A 31 4.82 -18.55 7.64
CA ARG A 31 5.55 -18.67 8.92
C ARG A 31 5.91 -17.31 9.53
N GLY A 32 5.77 -16.24 8.77
CA GLY A 32 6.29 -14.94 9.18
C GLY A 32 7.82 -14.85 9.16
N LEU A 33 8.35 -13.71 9.57
CA LEU A 33 9.79 -13.43 9.57
C LEU A 33 10.55 -13.97 10.79
N PRO A 34 9.98 -14.12 12.00
CA PRO A 34 10.73 -14.55 13.18
C PRO A 34 11.40 -15.93 12.98
N GLY A 35 12.72 -15.98 13.16
CA GLY A 35 13.50 -17.20 13.04
C GLY A 35 13.77 -17.69 11.62
N LEU A 36 13.33 -16.97 10.59
CA LEU A 36 13.60 -17.28 9.19
C LEU A 36 15.09 -17.08 8.87
N THR A 37 15.69 -18.06 8.17
CA THR A 37 17.10 -18.04 7.79
C THR A 37 17.29 -18.12 6.28
N MET A 38 18.44 -17.65 5.79
CA MET A 38 18.84 -17.80 4.37
C MET A 38 18.90 -19.27 3.93
N THR A 39 19.08 -20.19 4.87
CA THR A 39 19.06 -21.64 4.61
C THR A 39 17.64 -22.14 4.33
N ASP A 40 16.64 -21.62 5.04
CA ASP A 40 15.23 -21.95 4.81
C ASP A 40 14.80 -21.47 3.42
N VAL A 41 15.18 -20.25 3.05
CA VAL A 41 14.90 -19.69 1.72
C VAL A 41 15.56 -20.54 0.62
N ALA A 42 16.84 -20.89 0.77
CA ALA A 42 17.56 -21.72 -0.19
C ALA A 42 16.87 -23.08 -0.38
N LYS A 43 16.48 -23.72 0.73
CA LYS A 43 15.79 -25.01 0.71
C LYS A 43 14.44 -24.93 0.00
N ASN A 44 13.64 -23.89 0.30
CA ASN A 44 12.33 -23.71 -0.31
C ASN A 44 12.45 -23.35 -1.81
N ALA A 45 13.43 -22.55 -2.19
CA ALA A 45 13.73 -22.22 -3.59
C ALA A 45 14.35 -23.37 -4.40
N GLY A 46 14.70 -24.50 -3.76
CA GLY A 46 15.35 -25.65 -4.43
C GLY A 46 16.77 -25.35 -4.92
N ILE A 47 17.49 -24.40 -4.30
CA ILE A 47 18.85 -24.01 -4.69
C ILE A 47 19.85 -24.16 -3.55
N GLY A 48 21.13 -24.21 -3.88
CA GLY A 48 22.18 -24.30 -2.88
C GLY A 48 22.29 -23.02 -2.03
N ARG A 49 22.57 -23.16 -0.71
CA ARG A 49 22.77 -22.02 0.20
C ARG A 49 23.78 -21.00 -0.34
N THR A 50 24.93 -21.47 -0.85
CA THR A 50 25.96 -20.61 -1.45
C THR A 50 25.42 -19.82 -2.63
N ALA A 51 24.50 -20.39 -3.41
CA ALA A 51 23.90 -19.70 -4.54
C ALA A 51 23.02 -18.51 -4.09
N VAL A 52 22.28 -18.62 -2.98
CA VAL A 52 21.50 -17.50 -2.43
C VAL A 52 22.40 -16.32 -2.05
N TYR A 53 23.54 -16.61 -1.40
CA TYR A 53 24.52 -15.57 -1.01
C TYR A 53 25.20 -14.87 -2.21
N ASN A 54 25.15 -15.45 -3.42
CA ASN A 54 25.60 -14.77 -4.64
C ASN A 54 24.62 -13.69 -5.12
N TYR A 55 23.39 -13.67 -4.59
CA TYR A 55 22.35 -12.69 -4.93
C TYR A 55 22.08 -11.71 -3.80
N PHE A 56 22.12 -12.15 -2.55
CA PHE A 56 21.79 -11.37 -1.37
C PHE A 56 22.79 -11.67 -0.26
N ALA A 57 23.49 -10.65 0.23
CA ALA A 57 24.53 -10.80 1.23
C ALA A 57 23.98 -11.27 2.59
N ASP A 58 22.75 -10.83 2.93
CA ASP A 58 22.10 -11.18 4.18
C ASP A 58 20.57 -11.11 4.06
N MET A 59 19.87 -11.43 5.15
CA MET A 59 18.42 -11.41 5.25
C MET A 59 17.85 -9.99 5.07
N GLY A 60 18.56 -8.96 5.51
CA GLY A 60 18.14 -7.57 5.38
C GLY A 60 18.12 -7.13 3.91
N GLU A 61 19.16 -7.49 3.15
CA GLU A 61 19.22 -7.21 1.70
C GLU A 61 18.11 -7.97 0.95
N LEU A 62 17.88 -9.24 1.28
CA LEU A 62 16.78 -10.02 0.71
C LEU A 62 15.41 -9.42 1.02
N LEU A 63 15.18 -9.01 2.27
CA LEU A 63 13.93 -8.38 2.69
C LEU A 63 13.68 -7.05 1.92
N VAL A 64 14.71 -6.22 1.77
CA VAL A 64 14.62 -4.98 0.98
C VAL A 64 14.31 -5.29 -0.48
N ALA A 65 15.04 -6.22 -1.09
CA ALA A 65 14.82 -6.60 -2.48
C ALA A 65 13.40 -7.14 -2.72
N TYR A 66 12.89 -7.96 -1.81
CA TYR A 66 11.53 -8.47 -1.84
C TYR A 66 10.50 -7.32 -1.70
N ALA A 67 10.67 -6.44 -0.72
CA ALA A 67 9.75 -5.31 -0.53
C ALA A 67 9.73 -4.35 -1.73
N LEU A 68 10.88 -4.11 -2.36
CA LEU A 68 10.97 -3.30 -3.58
C LEU A 68 10.29 -3.97 -4.78
N ASP A 69 10.46 -5.29 -4.94
CA ASP A 69 9.84 -6.06 -6.00
C ASP A 69 8.30 -6.07 -5.85
N GLU A 70 7.81 -6.34 -4.64
CA GLU A 70 6.37 -6.29 -4.34
C GLU A 70 5.78 -4.90 -4.60
N THR A 71 6.46 -3.83 -4.13
CA THR A 71 6.00 -2.46 -4.36
C THR A 71 5.99 -2.11 -5.85
N GLY A 72 7.00 -2.56 -6.59
CA GLY A 72 7.04 -2.38 -8.05
C GLY A 72 5.89 -3.08 -8.78
N ARG A 73 5.56 -4.32 -8.38
CA ARG A 73 4.40 -5.05 -8.91
C ARG A 73 3.09 -4.32 -8.60
N PHE A 74 2.93 -3.88 -7.36
CA PHE A 74 1.74 -3.14 -6.95
C PHE A 74 1.56 -1.81 -7.68
N LEU A 75 2.64 -1.02 -7.84
CA LEU A 75 2.60 0.24 -8.60
C LEU A 75 2.24 0.03 -10.07
N LYS A 76 2.63 -1.11 -10.65
CA LYS A 76 2.21 -1.48 -12.01
C LYS A 76 0.72 -1.82 -12.05
N GLU A 77 0.24 -2.69 -11.15
CA GLU A 77 -1.18 -3.05 -11.02
C GLU A 77 -2.06 -1.81 -10.78
N LEU A 78 -1.59 -0.89 -9.94
CA LEU A 78 -2.28 0.36 -9.65
C LEU A 78 -2.38 1.27 -10.88
N ARG A 79 -1.31 1.42 -11.65
CA ARG A 79 -1.34 2.21 -12.89
C ARG A 79 -2.29 1.62 -13.92
N GLU A 80 -2.26 0.30 -14.11
CA GLU A 80 -3.17 -0.41 -15.00
C GLU A 80 -4.63 -0.28 -14.55
N GLY A 81 -4.90 -0.39 -13.24
CA GLY A 81 -6.24 -0.23 -12.67
C GLY A 81 -6.80 1.20 -12.74
N LEU A 82 -5.93 2.21 -12.77
CA LEU A 82 -6.34 3.62 -12.89
C LEU A 82 -6.45 4.11 -14.34
N GLU A 83 -6.00 3.32 -15.32
CA GLU A 83 -6.04 3.70 -16.73
C GLU A 83 -7.47 3.92 -17.20
N GLY A 84 -7.73 5.09 -17.80
CA GLY A 84 -9.05 5.46 -18.32
C GLY A 84 -10.09 5.88 -17.27
N ILE A 85 -9.75 5.90 -15.99
CA ILE A 85 -10.63 6.38 -14.91
C ILE A 85 -10.37 7.87 -14.69
N GLU A 86 -11.31 8.72 -15.09
CA GLU A 86 -11.15 10.18 -15.01
C GLU A 86 -11.58 10.75 -13.65
N ASN A 87 -12.67 10.23 -13.06
CA ASN A 87 -13.20 10.76 -11.80
C ASN A 87 -12.30 10.41 -10.62
N PRO A 88 -11.81 11.39 -9.83
CA PRO A 88 -10.87 11.13 -8.74
C PRO A 88 -11.49 10.33 -7.57
N ILE A 89 -12.81 10.34 -7.39
CA ILE A 89 -13.47 9.52 -6.36
C ILE A 89 -13.53 8.05 -6.80
N ASP A 90 -13.69 7.80 -8.09
CA ASP A 90 -13.61 6.44 -8.64
C ASP A 90 -12.16 5.93 -8.65
N GLN A 91 -11.18 6.80 -8.97
CA GLN A 91 -9.75 6.49 -8.80
C GLN A 91 -9.43 6.12 -7.35
N LEU A 92 -9.99 6.85 -6.37
CA LEU A 92 -9.83 6.53 -4.95
C LEU A 92 -10.43 5.16 -4.61
N ALA A 93 -11.58 4.82 -5.17
CA ALA A 93 -12.18 3.49 -4.96
C ALA A 93 -11.27 2.35 -5.47
N ILE A 94 -10.71 2.51 -6.67
CA ILE A 94 -9.75 1.55 -7.25
C ILE A 94 -8.48 1.46 -6.37
N TYR A 95 -7.91 2.62 -5.97
CA TYR A 95 -6.76 2.67 -5.07
C TYR A 95 -7.01 1.90 -3.78
N ILE A 96 -8.13 2.16 -3.10
CA ILE A 96 -8.51 1.50 -1.84
C ILE A 96 -8.62 -0.01 -2.03
N ARG A 97 -9.34 -0.46 -3.07
CA ARG A 97 -9.53 -1.88 -3.38
C ARG A 97 -8.20 -2.60 -3.59
N LEU A 98 -7.37 -2.06 -4.47
CA LEU A 98 -6.07 -2.66 -4.78
C LEU A 98 -5.16 -2.67 -3.56
N GLN A 99 -5.17 -1.60 -2.75
CA GLN A 99 -4.35 -1.50 -1.55
C GLN A 99 -4.78 -2.50 -0.46
N ILE A 100 -6.09 -2.71 -0.25
CA ILE A 100 -6.60 -3.74 0.68
C ILE A 100 -6.15 -5.13 0.23
N ASN A 101 -6.31 -5.43 -1.06
CA ASN A 101 -5.92 -6.72 -1.62
C ASN A 101 -4.41 -6.96 -1.52
N ASP A 102 -3.61 -5.92 -1.74
CA ASP A 102 -2.17 -5.97 -1.66
C ASP A 102 -1.70 -6.16 -0.20
N LEU A 103 -2.24 -5.40 0.74
CA LEU A 103 -1.92 -5.52 2.17
C LEU A 103 -2.31 -6.90 2.73
N ALA A 104 -3.43 -7.47 2.31
CA ALA A 104 -3.85 -8.82 2.72
C ALA A 104 -2.92 -9.92 2.17
N ARG A 105 -2.31 -9.71 1.01
CA ARG A 105 -1.35 -10.66 0.40
C ARG A 105 0.07 -10.52 0.94
N ARG A 106 0.43 -9.33 1.44
CA ARG A 106 1.79 -9.03 1.89
C ARG A 106 1.93 -9.24 3.39
N HIS A 107 2.76 -10.21 3.77
CA HIS A 107 3.12 -10.43 5.17
C HIS A 107 4.44 -9.72 5.53
N LEU A 108 4.63 -8.51 5.01
CA LEU A 108 5.78 -7.68 5.38
C LEU A 108 5.66 -7.21 6.83
N PRO A 109 6.75 -7.22 7.60
CA PRO A 109 6.74 -6.68 8.95
C PRO A 109 6.31 -5.21 8.96
N PRO A 110 5.60 -4.75 10.01
CA PRO A 110 5.26 -3.34 10.18
C PRO A 110 6.52 -2.46 10.14
N GLY A 111 6.37 -1.20 9.69
CA GLY A 111 7.48 -0.26 9.51
C GLY A 111 8.46 -0.17 10.69
N PRO A 112 8.03 -0.11 11.98
CA PRO A 112 8.92 -0.14 13.13
C PRO A 112 9.77 -1.42 13.24
N ALA A 113 9.18 -2.59 12.97
CA ALA A 113 9.90 -3.87 12.97
C ALA A 113 10.89 -3.92 11.81
N MET A 114 10.49 -3.51 10.61
CA MET A 114 11.41 -3.38 9.47
C MET A 114 12.60 -2.46 9.79
N ARG A 115 12.35 -1.31 10.41
CA ARG A 115 13.40 -0.35 10.78
C ARG A 115 14.43 -0.95 11.73
N SER A 116 14.03 -1.81 12.67
CA SER A 116 14.95 -2.47 13.60
C SER A 116 15.81 -3.56 12.96
N MET A 117 15.39 -4.08 11.81
CA MET A 117 16.03 -5.19 11.11
C MET A 117 16.94 -4.76 9.95
N LEU A 118 16.76 -3.54 9.46
CA LEU A 118 17.46 -3.03 8.29
C LEU A 118 18.55 -2.03 8.70
N SER A 119 19.63 -2.00 7.92
CA SER A 119 20.58 -0.89 8.01
C SER A 119 19.89 0.44 7.67
N PRO A 120 20.40 1.59 8.18
CA PRO A 120 19.84 2.91 7.83
C PRO A 120 19.78 3.15 6.31
N GLU A 121 20.79 2.68 5.57
CA GLU A 121 20.85 2.80 4.10
C GLU A 121 19.77 1.95 3.42
N SER A 122 19.58 0.71 3.85
CA SER A 122 18.58 -0.22 3.35
C SER A 122 17.16 0.30 3.63
N TYR A 123 16.93 0.83 4.83
CA TYR A 123 15.67 1.45 5.20
C TYR A 123 15.37 2.70 4.37
N ALA A 124 16.38 3.54 4.08
CA ALA A 124 16.23 4.72 3.23
C ALA A 124 15.90 4.35 1.76
N LYS A 125 16.48 3.26 1.23
CA LYS A 125 16.13 2.75 -0.11
C LYS A 125 14.66 2.36 -0.18
N LEU A 126 14.16 1.65 0.83
CA LEU A 126 12.74 1.29 0.92
C LEU A 126 11.85 2.53 1.03
N GLY A 127 12.26 3.54 1.81
CA GLY A 127 11.51 4.78 2.01
C GLY A 127 11.22 5.53 0.70
N LYS A 128 12.16 5.54 -0.26
CA LYS A 128 11.94 6.17 -1.58
C LYS A 128 10.82 5.50 -2.38
N HIS A 129 10.71 4.18 -2.33
CA HIS A 129 9.64 3.44 -3.03
C HIS A 129 8.28 3.63 -2.38
N VAL A 130 8.25 3.71 -1.05
CA VAL A 130 7.02 4.06 -0.31
C VAL A 130 6.54 5.46 -0.68
N GLN A 131 7.46 6.41 -0.93
CA GLN A 131 7.10 7.77 -1.40
C GLN A 131 6.39 7.76 -2.75
N GLU A 132 6.78 6.90 -3.70
CA GLU A 132 6.09 6.80 -5.00
C GLU A 132 4.63 6.39 -4.82
N LEU A 133 4.36 5.43 -3.95
CA LEU A 133 3.01 5.00 -3.62
C LEU A 133 2.21 6.11 -2.92
N GLN A 134 2.84 6.82 -1.97
CA GLN A 134 2.22 7.95 -1.28
C GLN A 134 1.86 9.09 -2.25
N MET A 135 2.68 9.33 -3.28
CA MET A 135 2.39 10.34 -4.30
C MET A 135 1.15 9.99 -5.13
N VAL A 136 0.89 8.71 -5.42
CA VAL A 136 -0.33 8.32 -6.16
C VAL A 136 -1.57 8.73 -5.37
N LEU A 137 -1.66 8.36 -4.09
CA LEU A 137 -2.79 8.77 -3.24
C LEU A 137 -2.89 10.29 -3.10
N ALA A 138 -1.77 10.97 -2.88
CA ALA A 138 -1.74 12.44 -2.76
C ALA A 138 -2.26 13.12 -4.03
N ASN A 139 -1.90 12.61 -5.22
CA ASN A 139 -2.40 13.14 -6.50
C ASN A 139 -3.92 12.92 -6.65
N ILE A 140 -4.43 11.74 -6.30
CA ILE A 140 -5.88 11.45 -6.31
C ILE A 140 -6.63 12.40 -5.38
N LEU A 141 -6.16 12.57 -4.14
CA LEU A 141 -6.78 13.48 -3.17
C LEU A 141 -6.70 14.95 -3.62
N SER A 142 -5.57 15.36 -4.19
CA SER A 142 -5.39 16.69 -4.75
C SER A 142 -6.37 16.97 -5.90
N ALA A 143 -6.54 16.01 -6.81
CA ALA A 143 -7.53 16.12 -7.89
C ALA A 143 -8.96 16.18 -7.35
N ALA A 144 -9.30 15.34 -6.36
CA ALA A 144 -10.62 15.34 -5.74
C ALA A 144 -10.98 16.69 -5.08
N ILE A 145 -9.99 17.35 -4.44
CA ILE A 145 -10.15 18.71 -3.91
C ILE A 145 -10.29 19.73 -5.04
N ALA A 146 -9.39 19.71 -6.02
CA ALA A 146 -9.37 20.69 -7.12
C ALA A 146 -10.65 20.63 -7.97
N GLU A 147 -11.20 19.45 -8.17
CA GLU A 147 -12.44 19.22 -8.90
C GLU A 147 -13.72 19.33 -8.05
N LYS A 148 -13.56 19.68 -6.77
CA LYS A 148 -14.67 19.91 -5.81
C LYS A 148 -15.49 18.67 -5.46
N TYR A 149 -14.88 17.49 -5.47
CA TYR A 149 -15.54 16.27 -4.99
C TYR A 149 -15.38 16.06 -3.48
N ILE A 150 -14.36 16.68 -2.86
CA ILE A 150 -14.15 16.69 -1.42
C ILE A 150 -13.76 18.11 -0.96
N PRO A 151 -14.04 18.50 0.30
CA PRO A 151 -13.65 19.79 0.84
C PRO A 151 -12.13 19.98 0.89
N GLN A 152 -11.68 21.24 0.93
CA GLN A 152 -10.28 21.60 1.14
C GLN A 152 -9.79 21.09 2.50
N ASN A 153 -8.66 20.37 2.50
CA ASN A 153 -8.05 19.84 3.71
C ASN A 153 -6.54 19.60 3.51
N ASP A 154 -5.82 19.26 4.57
CA ASP A 154 -4.41 18.85 4.48
C ASP A 154 -4.29 17.45 3.86
N ILE A 155 -3.69 17.37 2.68
CA ILE A 155 -3.55 16.11 1.92
C ILE A 155 -2.75 15.07 2.70
N ARG A 156 -1.76 15.47 3.52
CA ARG A 156 -0.94 14.55 4.30
C ARG A 156 -1.76 13.92 5.43
N GLU A 157 -2.59 14.74 6.09
CA GLU A 157 -3.50 14.27 7.12
C GLU A 157 -4.54 13.31 6.54
N LEU A 158 -5.17 13.67 5.42
CA LEU A 158 -6.11 12.79 4.72
C LEU A 158 -5.45 11.46 4.32
N ALA A 159 -4.24 11.50 3.77
CA ALA A 159 -3.51 10.31 3.38
C ALA A 159 -3.19 9.40 4.58
N MET A 160 -2.83 9.96 5.75
CA MET A 160 -2.61 9.18 6.97
C MET A 160 -3.90 8.51 7.46
N LEU A 161 -5.04 9.20 7.43
CA LEU A 161 -6.34 8.65 7.82
C LEU A 161 -6.77 7.51 6.88
N VAL A 162 -6.59 7.70 5.57
CA VAL A 162 -6.85 6.67 4.56
C VAL A 162 -5.98 5.43 4.84
N HIS A 163 -4.66 5.59 4.99
CA HIS A 163 -3.77 4.45 5.25
C HIS A 163 -4.07 3.73 6.57
N GLY A 164 -4.43 4.47 7.64
CA GLY A 164 -4.85 3.87 8.91
C GLY A 164 -6.09 2.99 8.74
N SER A 165 -7.09 3.47 8.00
CA SER A 165 -8.32 2.72 7.69
C SER A 165 -8.04 1.48 6.84
N LEU A 166 -7.15 1.58 5.84
CA LEU A 166 -6.75 0.47 4.98
C LEU A 166 -6.03 -0.64 5.77
N SER A 167 -5.08 -0.27 6.63
CA SER A 167 -4.35 -1.23 7.45
C SER A 167 -5.27 -2.03 8.39
N SER A 168 -6.28 -1.37 8.97
CA SER A 168 -7.28 -2.04 9.80
C SER A 168 -8.23 -2.94 8.99
N SER A 169 -8.51 -2.59 7.74
CA SER A 169 -9.43 -3.34 6.87
C SER A 169 -8.80 -4.58 6.27
N ALA A 170 -7.50 -4.54 5.95
CA ALA A 170 -6.79 -5.64 5.31
C ALA A 170 -6.86 -6.94 6.11
N GLY A 171 -6.60 -6.91 7.43
CA GLY A 171 -6.70 -8.09 8.29
C GLY A 171 -8.11 -8.69 8.34
N ARG A 172 -9.15 -7.85 8.36
CA ARG A 172 -10.54 -8.34 8.36
C ARG A 172 -10.94 -9.01 7.04
N THR A 173 -10.44 -8.51 5.91
CA THR A 173 -10.72 -9.09 4.60
C THR A 173 -9.95 -10.39 4.35
N GLU A 174 -8.81 -10.57 5.00
CA GLU A 174 -8.05 -11.82 4.98
C GLU A 174 -8.81 -12.94 5.75
N ASP A 175 -9.41 -12.59 6.88
CA ASP A 175 -10.18 -13.51 7.73
C ASP A 175 -11.64 -13.72 7.25
N ALA A 176 -12.04 -13.17 6.11
CA ALA A 176 -13.39 -13.30 5.60
C ALA A 176 -13.74 -14.77 5.28
N PRO A 177 -14.91 -15.29 5.70
CA PRO A 177 -15.26 -16.70 5.53
C PRO A 177 -15.50 -17.11 4.07
N ASP A 178 -15.85 -16.16 3.21
CA ASP A 178 -16.11 -16.35 1.79
C ASP A 178 -15.88 -15.07 0.98
N GLU A 179 -15.81 -15.22 -0.35
CA GLU A 179 -15.55 -14.10 -1.26
C GLU A 179 -16.65 -13.03 -1.26
N GLN A 180 -17.91 -13.41 -1.03
CA GLN A 180 -19.02 -12.46 -0.96
C GLN A 180 -18.90 -11.56 0.26
N THR A 181 -18.58 -12.13 1.42
CA THR A 181 -18.31 -11.37 2.65
C THR A 181 -17.09 -10.46 2.48
N ARG A 182 -16.04 -10.97 1.86
CA ARG A 182 -14.82 -10.20 1.57
C ARG A 182 -15.12 -9.00 0.68
N GLU A 183 -15.83 -9.21 -0.42
CA GLU A 183 -16.21 -8.12 -1.34
C GLU A 183 -17.08 -7.08 -0.64
N HIS A 184 -18.05 -7.51 0.17
CA HIS A 184 -18.87 -6.60 0.96
C HIS A 184 -18.05 -5.75 1.95
N GLN A 185 -17.06 -6.34 2.61
CA GLN A 185 -16.16 -5.62 3.51
C GLN A 185 -15.31 -4.59 2.76
N ILE A 186 -14.81 -4.92 1.57
CA ILE A 186 -14.06 -4.01 0.72
C ILE A 186 -14.94 -2.83 0.29
N LEU A 187 -16.14 -3.08 -0.22
CA LEU A 187 -17.08 -2.04 -0.64
C LEU A 187 -17.47 -1.12 0.52
N ASN A 188 -17.72 -1.67 1.70
CA ASN A 188 -18.00 -0.88 2.90
C ASN A 188 -16.82 0.02 3.29
N THR A 189 -15.59 -0.50 3.18
CA THR A 189 -14.39 0.28 3.47
C THR A 189 -14.21 1.41 2.45
N ILE A 190 -14.41 1.14 1.17
CA ILE A 190 -14.37 2.15 0.10
C ILE A 190 -15.38 3.28 0.42
N ARG A 191 -16.63 2.92 0.64
CA ARG A 191 -17.69 3.90 0.89
C ARG A 191 -17.45 4.69 2.18
N PHE A 192 -17.00 4.04 3.25
CA PHE A 192 -16.66 4.68 4.51
C PHE A 192 -15.54 5.73 4.33
N ILE A 193 -14.48 5.39 3.60
CA ILE A 193 -13.38 6.32 3.36
C ILE A 193 -13.84 7.48 2.47
N GLN A 194 -14.52 7.21 1.36
CA GLN A 194 -15.03 8.25 0.45
C GLN A 194 -15.92 9.25 1.18
N MET A 195 -16.90 8.76 1.96
CA MET A 195 -17.81 9.62 2.74
C MET A 195 -17.10 10.33 3.90
N GLY A 196 -16.14 9.65 4.55
CA GLY A 196 -15.31 10.25 5.61
C GLY A 196 -14.44 11.39 5.12
N LEU A 197 -14.03 11.37 3.85
CA LEU A 197 -13.34 12.47 3.18
C LEU A 197 -14.28 13.59 2.74
N GLY A 198 -15.60 13.43 2.87
CA GLY A 198 -16.62 14.40 2.52
C GLY A 198 -17.21 14.24 1.12
N ALA A 199 -16.91 13.15 0.40
CA ALA A 199 -17.53 12.89 -0.90
C ALA A 199 -19.03 12.65 -0.78
N ARG A 200 -19.79 13.13 -1.79
CA ARG A 200 -21.24 12.97 -1.92
C ARG A 200 -21.56 12.11 -3.14
N PHE A 201 -22.73 11.49 -3.09
CA PHE A 201 -23.19 10.58 -4.14
C PHE A 201 -24.66 10.86 -4.46
N ASP A 202 -25.03 10.74 -5.72
CA ASP A 202 -26.42 10.78 -6.15
C ASP A 202 -27.19 9.50 -5.76
N THR A 203 -28.46 9.43 -6.15
CA THR A 203 -29.33 8.28 -5.88
C THR A 203 -28.93 7.00 -6.63
N GLU A 204 -28.11 7.14 -7.67
CA GLU A 204 -27.57 6.03 -8.45
C GLU A 204 -26.19 5.58 -7.93
N GLY A 205 -25.62 6.33 -6.97
CA GLY A 205 -24.35 6.06 -6.35
C GLY A 205 -23.13 6.67 -7.05
N ASN A 206 -23.35 7.57 -8.02
CA ASN A 206 -22.25 8.27 -8.69
C ASN A 206 -21.74 9.44 -7.84
N PRO A 207 -20.42 9.71 -7.86
CA PRO A 207 -19.85 10.86 -7.16
C PRO A 207 -20.38 12.18 -7.75
N VAL A 208 -20.79 13.11 -6.87
CA VAL A 208 -21.24 14.46 -7.27
C VAL A 208 -20.30 15.52 -6.74
N ARG A 209 -20.19 16.64 -7.48
CA ARG A 209 -19.40 17.79 -7.04
C ARG A 209 -20.13 18.52 -5.93
N LEU A 210 -19.38 18.98 -4.95
CA LEU A 210 -19.88 19.76 -3.82
C LEU A 210 -20.24 21.18 -4.27
N ASP A 211 -21.28 21.74 -3.69
CA ASP A 211 -21.60 23.15 -3.86
C ASP A 211 -20.74 24.08 -3.00
N SER A 212 -20.96 25.39 -3.09
CA SER A 212 -20.15 26.40 -2.38
C SER A 212 -20.32 26.36 -0.86
N GLU A 213 -21.47 25.89 -0.36
CA GLU A 213 -21.76 25.82 1.08
C GLU A 213 -21.05 24.55 1.67
N GLU A 214 -21.07 23.46 0.94
CA GLU A 214 -20.43 22.18 1.33
C GLU A 214 -18.90 22.26 1.32
N LEU A 215 -18.32 23.16 0.52
CA LEU A 215 -16.88 23.41 0.43
C LEU A 215 -16.33 24.28 1.57
N ALA A 216 -17.21 24.95 2.34
CA ALA A 216 -16.78 25.73 3.50
C ALA A 216 -16.14 24.83 4.57
N PRO A 217 -15.01 25.22 5.19
CA PRO A 217 -14.36 24.39 6.19
C PRO A 217 -15.31 24.10 7.36
N GLN A 218 -15.64 22.84 7.58
CA GLN A 218 -16.49 22.38 8.70
C GLN A 218 -15.79 22.48 10.07
N LEU A 219 -14.61 23.07 10.18
CA LEU A 219 -13.80 23.18 11.39
C LEU A 219 -14.12 24.40 12.27
N ALA A 220 -15.33 24.95 12.20
CA ALA A 220 -15.76 26.02 13.12
C ALA A 220 -16.32 25.51 14.47
N LEU A 221 -16.11 24.27 14.84
CA LEU A 221 -16.70 23.69 16.07
C LEU A 221 -15.82 23.79 17.34
N ALA A 222 -14.74 24.58 17.35
CA ALA A 222 -13.86 24.66 18.54
C ALA A 222 -13.36 26.06 18.90
N GLN A 223 -14.02 27.13 18.50
CA GLN A 223 -13.63 28.49 18.91
C GLN A 223 -14.81 29.33 19.36
N ASP A 224 -15.51 28.93 20.41
CA ASP A 224 -16.27 29.87 21.22
C ASP A 224 -16.73 29.27 22.56
N ASP A 225 -15.82 29.08 23.51
CA ASP A 225 -16.19 29.00 24.93
C ASP A 225 -15.05 29.30 25.92
N SER A 226 -14.18 30.25 25.59
CA SER A 226 -13.17 30.73 26.56
C SER A 226 -13.15 32.25 26.76
N GLY A 227 -14.28 32.91 26.61
CA GLY A 227 -14.34 34.36 26.70
C GLY A 227 -15.51 34.91 27.52
N GLN A 228 -15.86 34.32 28.68
CA GLN A 228 -16.69 35.09 29.63
C GLN A 228 -16.82 34.42 31.01
N LYS A 229 -15.77 34.48 31.81
CA LYS A 229 -15.90 34.43 33.27
C LYS A 229 -14.66 35.08 33.88
N ASP A 230 -14.69 36.40 33.96
CA ASP A 230 -14.03 37.18 35.01
C ASP A 230 -14.51 38.62 34.90
N ALA A 231 -15.67 38.90 35.54
CA ALA A 231 -16.06 40.23 36.01
C ALA A 231 -17.28 40.08 36.92
N ALA A 232 -17.05 39.79 38.18
CA ALA A 232 -17.83 40.26 39.35
C ALA A 232 -17.15 39.86 40.65
#